data_e2e11a25e70b899dc7c4db6163a18e3a
#
_entry.id   e2e11a25e70b899dc7c4db6163a18e3a
#
_cell.length_a   1.000
_cell.length_b   1.000
_cell.length_c   1.000
_cell.angle_alpha   90.00
_cell.angle_beta   90.00
_cell.angle_gamma   90.00
#
_symmetry.space_group_name_H-M   'P 1'
#
loop_
_entity.id
_entity.type
_entity.pdbx_description
1 polymer ?
#
loop_
_entity_poly.entity_id
_entity_poly.type
_entity_poly.pdbx_seq_one_letter_code
_entity_poly.pdbx_strand_id
1 'polypeptide(L)'
;MAELDTSSGGGKKGGKVRTKKASTKVDLTAMVDLAFLLITFFMLTTTLNKPIAMDIAKPDKDDKSDAQLELRASQTMTILLGKNNKVAWYMGVAGESAPEIEGIGDIRKTILENKKKVMETTGKEIVMVIKPTSGAKYKNFVDIMDELLITGIKTAPAIDDENILDNEKAFMKQQGIL
;
A
#
# COMPACT_ATOMS: atom_id res chain seq x y z
N MET A 1 32.76 -29.00 13.78
CA MET A 1 32.17 -29.06 15.14
C MET A 1 32.90 -28.06 16.01
N ALA A 2 32.23 -27.07 16.50
CA ALA A 2 32.79 -26.04 17.39
C ALA A 2 32.52 -26.50 18.84
N GLU A 3 33.55 -26.98 19.52
CA GLU A 3 33.49 -27.42 20.92
C GLU A 3 34.18 -26.39 21.82
N LEU A 4 33.53 -25.99 22.87
CA LEU A 4 34.10 -25.11 23.90
C LEU A 4 34.65 -25.97 25.05
N ASP A 5 35.97 -25.97 25.25
CA ASP A 5 36.62 -26.69 26.38
C ASP A 5 36.69 -25.76 27.59
N THR A 6 35.99 -26.14 28.66
CA THR A 6 35.97 -25.41 29.93
C THR A 6 36.89 -26.02 30.99
N SER A 7 38.03 -26.61 30.57
CA SER A 7 38.99 -27.18 31.54
C SER A 7 39.78 -26.05 32.23
N SER A 8 39.38 -25.72 33.47
CA SER A 8 40.15 -24.88 34.37
C SER A 8 41.29 -25.67 34.99
N GLY A 9 42.53 -25.35 34.60
CA GLY A 9 43.74 -25.87 35.21
C GLY A 9 43.92 -25.34 36.66
N GLY A 10 43.67 -26.16 37.67
CA GLY A 10 43.86 -25.81 39.07
C GLY A 10 45.02 -26.59 39.68
N GLY A 11 45.99 -25.85 40.23
CA GLY A 11 47.23 -26.29 40.83
C GLY A 11 47.09 -27.10 42.09
N LYS A 12 48.16 -27.88 42.37
CA LYS A 12 48.44 -28.79 43.49
C LYS A 12 48.18 -28.24 44.90
N LYS A 13 47.53 -29.00 45.79
CA LYS A 13 48.11 -29.57 47.05
C LYS A 13 47.04 -30.38 47.78
N GLY A 14 47.43 -31.62 48.08
CA GLY A 14 47.16 -32.38 49.34
C GLY A 14 45.72 -32.74 49.67
N GLY A 15 45.39 -34.07 49.57
CA GLY A 15 44.48 -34.77 50.47
C GLY A 15 43.01 -34.80 50.03
N LYS A 16 42.59 -35.98 49.65
CA LYS A 16 41.30 -36.53 49.27
C LYS A 16 41.12 -36.64 47.74
N VAL A 17 40.90 -37.90 47.33
CA VAL A 17 40.54 -38.22 45.94
C VAL A 17 39.27 -37.46 45.58
N ARG A 18 39.44 -36.31 44.95
CA ARG A 18 38.36 -35.59 44.30
C ARG A 18 38.12 -36.31 42.98
N THR A 19 36.98 -36.92 42.83
CA THR A 19 36.45 -37.36 41.55
C THR A 19 36.64 -36.20 40.57
N LYS A 20 37.44 -36.40 39.51
CA LYS A 20 37.61 -35.46 38.40
C LYS A 20 36.22 -35.21 37.84
N LYS A 21 35.69 -33.99 38.05
CA LYS A 21 34.47 -33.58 37.36
C LYS A 21 34.77 -33.73 35.89
N ALA A 22 34.00 -34.57 35.20
CA ALA A 22 34.04 -34.64 33.75
C ALA A 22 33.71 -33.26 33.21
N SER A 23 34.59 -32.73 32.38
CA SER A 23 34.33 -31.51 31.62
C SER A 23 33.05 -31.75 30.77
N THR A 24 32.00 -31.08 31.09
CA THR A 24 30.79 -31.09 30.27
C THR A 24 31.11 -30.30 28.98
N LYS A 25 31.43 -31.03 27.94
CA LYS A 25 31.52 -30.44 26.60
C LYS A 25 30.10 -30.02 26.18
N VAL A 26 29.91 -28.74 26.06
CA VAL A 26 28.63 -28.21 25.55
C VAL A 26 28.72 -28.23 24.04
N ASP A 27 27.84 -28.97 23.40
CA ASP A 27 27.72 -28.96 21.94
C ASP A 27 27.06 -27.64 21.51
N LEU A 28 27.88 -26.73 20.95
CA LEU A 28 27.44 -25.46 20.48
C LEU A 28 26.64 -25.51 19.15
N THR A 29 26.75 -26.66 18.45
CA THR A 29 26.08 -26.83 17.15
C THR A 29 24.57 -26.78 17.32
N ALA A 30 24.01 -27.43 18.31
CA ALA A 30 22.58 -27.42 18.60
C ALA A 30 22.10 -26.02 19.03
N MET A 31 22.91 -25.27 19.78
CA MET A 31 22.58 -23.91 20.20
C MET A 31 22.57 -22.93 19.02
N VAL A 32 23.54 -23.06 18.11
CA VAL A 32 23.60 -22.18 16.90
C VAL A 32 22.44 -22.48 15.97
N ASP A 33 22.06 -23.73 15.78
CA ASP A 33 20.93 -24.13 14.96
C ASP A 33 19.61 -23.55 15.50
N LEU A 34 19.41 -23.68 16.82
CA LEU A 34 18.24 -23.13 17.49
C LEU A 34 18.19 -21.58 17.35
N ALA A 35 19.33 -20.92 17.51
CA ALA A 35 19.42 -19.45 17.31
C ALA A 35 19.14 -19.07 15.86
N PHE A 36 19.65 -19.84 14.89
CA PHE A 36 19.40 -19.59 13.46
C PHE A 36 17.91 -19.77 13.11
N LEU A 37 17.28 -20.84 13.59
CA LEU A 37 15.84 -21.06 13.40
C LEU A 37 15.01 -19.93 14.01
N LEU A 38 15.39 -19.46 15.20
CA LEU A 38 14.71 -18.33 15.84
C LEU A 38 14.82 -17.05 15.01
N ILE A 39 16.01 -16.72 14.53
CA ILE A 39 16.26 -15.53 13.72
C ILE A 39 15.49 -15.63 12.40
N THR A 40 15.55 -16.77 11.72
CA THR A 40 14.81 -16.94 10.44
C THR A 40 13.29 -16.85 10.64
N PHE A 41 12.77 -17.42 11.72
CA PHE A 41 11.36 -17.30 12.08
C PHE A 41 10.95 -15.84 12.33
N PHE A 42 11.72 -15.09 13.13
CA PHE A 42 11.44 -13.68 13.36
C PHE A 42 11.54 -12.85 12.09
N MET A 43 12.54 -13.09 11.25
CA MET A 43 12.67 -12.41 9.97
C MET A 43 11.47 -12.68 9.07
N LEU A 44 11.00 -13.93 9.00
CA LEU A 44 9.82 -14.31 8.22
C LEU A 44 8.57 -13.62 8.78
N THR A 45 8.32 -13.68 10.08
CA THR A 45 7.14 -13.07 10.69
C THR A 45 7.12 -11.55 10.55
N THR A 46 8.27 -10.88 10.68
CA THR A 46 8.36 -9.42 10.53
C THR A 46 8.15 -8.98 9.08
N THR A 47 8.58 -9.78 8.09
CA THR A 47 8.33 -9.48 6.68
C THR A 47 6.87 -9.66 6.29
N LEU A 48 6.18 -10.65 6.86
CA LEU A 48 4.74 -10.87 6.62
C LEU A 48 3.85 -9.79 7.25
N ASN A 49 4.29 -9.16 8.33
CA ASN A 49 3.53 -8.14 9.05
C ASN A 49 3.78 -6.70 8.55
N LYS A 50 4.49 -6.51 7.45
CA LYS A 50 4.67 -5.16 6.90
C LYS A 50 3.32 -4.64 6.41
N PRO A 51 2.81 -3.52 6.95
CA PRO A 51 1.63 -2.88 6.39
C PRO A 51 1.95 -2.44 4.97
N ILE A 52 1.13 -2.84 4.01
CA ILE A 52 1.22 -2.37 2.64
C ILE A 52 0.49 -1.03 2.61
N ALA A 53 1.25 0.06 2.58
CA ALA A 53 0.72 1.38 2.32
C ALA A 53 0.80 1.66 0.82
N MET A 54 -0.24 2.26 0.25
CA MET A 54 -0.23 2.73 -1.12
C MET A 54 0.47 4.09 -1.17
N ASP A 55 1.42 4.25 -2.07
CA ASP A 55 2.04 5.55 -2.32
C ASP A 55 1.00 6.50 -2.94
N ILE A 56 1.04 7.76 -2.52
CA ILE A 56 0.16 8.81 -3.01
C ILE A 56 1.01 9.80 -3.79
N ALA A 57 0.63 10.08 -5.03
CA ALA A 57 1.26 11.11 -5.84
C ALA A 57 0.49 12.44 -5.67
N LYS A 58 1.19 13.50 -5.23
CA LYS A 58 0.66 14.86 -5.32
C LYS A 58 1.20 15.47 -6.62
N PRO A 59 0.34 15.88 -7.56
CA PRO A 59 0.82 16.44 -8.83
C PRO A 59 1.55 17.76 -8.59
N ASP A 60 2.78 17.87 -9.10
CA ASP A 60 3.54 19.11 -9.12
C ASP A 60 2.96 20.05 -10.19
N LYS A 61 2.88 21.35 -9.87
CA LYS A 61 2.18 22.36 -10.68
C LYS A 61 2.99 22.87 -11.88
N ASP A 62 4.27 22.51 -12.03
CA ASP A 62 5.20 23.31 -12.81
C ASP A 62 5.60 22.82 -14.22
N ASP A 63 5.23 21.61 -14.66
CA ASP A 63 5.66 21.12 -15.99
C ASP A 63 4.51 20.49 -16.79
N LYS A 64 3.79 21.33 -17.56
CA LYS A 64 2.74 20.83 -18.46
C LYS A 64 2.88 21.37 -19.86
N SER A 65 3.35 20.55 -20.79
CA SER A 65 3.06 20.73 -22.21
C SER A 65 1.64 20.24 -22.51
N ASP A 66 0.83 21.04 -23.23
CA ASP A 66 -0.58 20.75 -23.52
C ASP A 66 -0.81 19.37 -24.16
N ALA A 67 0.11 18.90 -25.01
CA ALA A 67 0.04 17.58 -25.63
C ALA A 67 0.18 16.41 -24.65
N GLN A 68 0.94 16.58 -23.55
CA GLN A 68 1.04 15.55 -22.51
C GLN A 68 -0.21 15.51 -21.63
N LEU A 69 -0.94 16.62 -21.53
CA LEU A 69 -2.20 16.71 -20.80
C LEU A 69 -3.32 15.94 -21.52
N GLU A 70 -3.45 16.09 -22.83
CA GLU A 70 -4.46 15.38 -23.64
C GLU A 70 -4.25 13.86 -23.64
N LEU A 71 -3.00 13.41 -23.81
CA LEU A 71 -2.67 11.99 -23.75
C LEU A 71 -2.92 11.38 -22.36
N ARG A 72 -2.75 12.14 -21.29
CA ARG A 72 -3.08 11.70 -19.95
C ARG A 72 -4.58 11.73 -19.68
N ALA A 73 -5.30 12.68 -20.25
CA ALA A 73 -6.75 12.79 -20.09
C ALA A 73 -7.47 11.51 -20.48
N SER A 74 -7.15 10.91 -21.63
CA SER A 74 -7.75 9.65 -22.10
C SER A 74 -7.48 8.44 -21.20
N GLN A 75 -6.48 8.53 -20.31
CA GLN A 75 -6.08 7.46 -19.40
C GLN A 75 -6.45 7.74 -17.94
N THR A 76 -7.01 8.91 -17.68
CA THR A 76 -7.29 9.38 -16.32
C THR A 76 -8.74 9.14 -15.95
N MET A 77 -8.94 8.43 -14.83
CA MET A 77 -10.24 8.32 -14.18
C MET A 77 -10.24 9.18 -12.91
N THR A 78 -11.17 10.12 -12.83
CA THR A 78 -11.33 10.97 -11.65
C THR A 78 -12.49 10.49 -10.80
N ILE A 79 -12.26 10.34 -9.50
CA ILE A 79 -13.26 9.94 -8.50
C ILE A 79 -13.45 11.07 -7.51
N LEU A 80 -14.67 11.60 -7.46
CA LEU A 80 -15.12 12.63 -6.52
C LEU A 80 -15.79 11.94 -5.32
N LEU A 81 -15.26 12.13 -4.12
CA LEU A 81 -15.85 11.56 -2.92
C LEU A 81 -16.95 12.46 -2.37
N GLY A 82 -18.15 11.91 -2.21
CA GLY A 82 -19.31 12.62 -1.73
C GLY A 82 -19.85 12.13 -0.38
N LYS A 83 -20.99 12.68 0.04
CA LYS A 83 -21.74 12.25 1.22
C LYS A 83 -22.38 10.87 1.00
N ASN A 84 -22.81 10.26 2.10
CA ASN A 84 -23.64 9.03 2.11
C ASN A 84 -23.00 7.82 1.40
N ASN A 85 -21.66 7.70 1.44
CA ASN A 85 -20.90 6.64 0.78
C ASN A 85 -21.16 6.59 -0.74
N LYS A 86 -21.46 7.73 -1.34
CA LYS A 86 -21.61 7.87 -2.79
C LYS A 86 -20.35 8.53 -3.36
N VAL A 87 -20.01 8.12 -4.55
CA VAL A 87 -18.92 8.67 -5.33
C VAL A 87 -19.44 9.07 -6.69
N ALA A 88 -18.90 10.15 -7.24
CA ALA A 88 -19.10 10.48 -8.65
C ALA A 88 -17.79 10.24 -9.37
N TRP A 89 -17.84 9.68 -10.57
CA TRP A 89 -16.64 9.40 -11.35
C TRP A 89 -16.84 9.78 -12.81
N TYR A 90 -15.74 10.09 -13.47
CA TYR A 90 -15.72 10.35 -14.91
C TYR A 90 -14.34 10.01 -15.49
N MET A 91 -14.32 9.77 -16.81
CA MET A 91 -13.08 9.57 -17.56
C MET A 91 -12.72 10.84 -18.31
N GLY A 92 -11.42 11.13 -18.38
CA GLY A 92 -10.93 12.25 -19.16
C GLY A 92 -10.85 13.57 -18.39
N VAL A 93 -11.09 14.67 -19.13
CA VAL A 93 -11.06 16.02 -18.57
C VAL A 93 -12.42 16.39 -17.95
N ALA A 94 -12.38 17.09 -16.84
CA ALA A 94 -13.59 17.57 -16.19
C ALA A 94 -14.40 18.50 -17.12
N GLY A 95 -15.66 18.17 -17.30
CA GLY A 95 -16.59 18.92 -18.15
C GLY A 95 -16.79 18.37 -19.57
N GLU A 96 -15.95 17.44 -20.04
CA GLU A 96 -16.16 16.72 -21.31
C GLU A 96 -17.08 15.52 -21.14
N SER A 97 -16.95 14.79 -20.06
CA SER A 97 -17.78 13.63 -19.73
C SER A 97 -18.74 13.97 -18.60
N ALA A 98 -20.00 13.53 -18.71
CA ALA A 98 -20.95 13.66 -17.61
C ALA A 98 -20.54 12.71 -16.48
N PRO A 99 -20.38 13.20 -15.24
CA PRO A 99 -20.05 12.33 -14.12
C PRO A 99 -21.17 11.33 -13.83
N GLU A 100 -20.81 10.09 -13.56
CA GLU A 100 -21.71 9.04 -13.13
C GLU A 100 -21.63 8.86 -11.61
N ILE A 101 -22.74 8.50 -10.98
CA ILE A 101 -22.82 8.34 -9.51
C ILE A 101 -23.01 6.88 -9.18
N GLU A 102 -22.16 6.38 -8.29
CA GLU A 102 -22.22 5.01 -7.78
C GLU A 102 -22.02 4.97 -6.26
N GLY A 103 -22.34 3.82 -5.67
CA GLY A 103 -21.96 3.52 -4.30
C GLY A 103 -20.49 3.08 -4.22
N ILE A 104 -19.83 3.39 -3.12
CA ILE A 104 -18.43 2.93 -2.90
C ILE A 104 -18.29 1.41 -3.06
N GLY A 105 -19.32 0.63 -2.69
CA GLY A 105 -19.27 -0.83 -2.83
C GLY A 105 -19.31 -1.33 -4.28
N ASP A 106 -19.85 -0.55 -5.20
CA ASP A 106 -20.04 -0.95 -6.60
C ASP A 106 -18.90 -0.47 -7.51
N ILE A 107 -18.15 0.54 -7.09
CA ILE A 107 -17.10 1.20 -7.88
C ILE A 107 -16.00 0.24 -8.37
N ARG A 108 -15.80 -0.89 -7.69
CA ARG A 108 -14.81 -1.90 -8.09
C ARG A 108 -15.02 -2.40 -9.50
N LYS A 109 -16.26 -2.67 -9.89
CA LYS A 109 -16.59 -3.16 -11.23
C LYS A 109 -16.23 -2.10 -12.27
N THR A 110 -16.62 -0.88 -12.01
CA THR A 110 -16.36 0.28 -12.86
C THR A 110 -14.86 0.55 -13.03
N ILE A 111 -14.09 0.46 -11.95
CA ILE A 111 -12.62 0.56 -12.01
C ILE A 111 -12.03 -0.53 -12.89
N LEU A 112 -12.45 -1.79 -12.73
CA LEU A 112 -11.95 -2.91 -13.53
C LEU A 112 -12.32 -2.78 -15.01
N GLU A 113 -13.53 -2.35 -15.31
CA GLU A 113 -13.99 -2.13 -16.70
C GLU A 113 -13.20 -1.01 -17.38
N ASN A 114 -13.05 0.13 -16.70
CA ASN A 114 -12.29 1.25 -17.23
C ASN A 114 -10.80 0.94 -17.35
N LYS A 115 -10.23 0.18 -16.40
CA LYS A 115 -8.85 -0.33 -16.50
C LYS A 115 -8.65 -1.16 -17.78
N LYS A 116 -9.59 -2.07 -18.09
CA LYS A 116 -9.54 -2.87 -19.33
C LYS A 116 -9.66 -2.00 -20.57
N LYS A 117 -10.65 -1.10 -20.60
CA LYS A 117 -10.85 -0.17 -21.73
C LYS A 117 -9.61 0.68 -22.00
N VAL A 118 -9.00 1.27 -20.98
CA VAL A 118 -7.79 2.07 -21.12
C VAL A 118 -6.62 1.23 -21.61
N MET A 119 -6.44 0.02 -21.08
CA MET A 119 -5.38 -0.88 -21.52
C MET A 119 -5.56 -1.30 -23.00
N GLU A 120 -6.79 -1.58 -23.44
CA GLU A 120 -7.10 -1.95 -24.83
C GLU A 120 -6.91 -0.78 -25.80
N THR A 121 -7.26 0.44 -25.37
CA THR A 121 -7.22 1.63 -26.24
C THR A 121 -5.83 2.26 -26.32
N THR A 122 -5.12 2.34 -25.20
CA THR A 122 -3.85 3.08 -25.10
C THR A 122 -2.63 2.20 -24.86
N GLY A 123 -2.83 0.93 -24.46
CA GLY A 123 -1.74 0.03 -24.06
C GLY A 123 -1.02 0.46 -22.76
N LYS A 124 -1.58 1.41 -22.01
CA LYS A 124 -0.98 1.96 -20.78
C LYS A 124 -1.87 1.71 -19.58
N GLU A 125 -1.30 1.83 -18.39
CA GLU A 125 -2.06 1.72 -17.15
C GLU A 125 -2.93 2.97 -16.94
N ILE A 126 -4.09 2.75 -16.31
CA ILE A 126 -5.00 3.83 -15.92
C ILE A 126 -4.38 4.68 -14.81
N VAL A 127 -4.59 5.99 -14.90
CA VAL A 127 -4.18 6.95 -13.87
C VAL A 127 -5.42 7.32 -13.06
N MET A 128 -5.32 7.22 -11.74
CA MET A 128 -6.43 7.55 -10.84
C MET A 128 -6.21 8.90 -10.19
N VAL A 129 -7.24 9.73 -10.19
CA VAL A 129 -7.27 11.00 -9.47
C VAL A 129 -8.41 10.95 -8.47
N ILE A 130 -8.11 11.18 -7.19
CA ILE A 130 -9.09 11.20 -6.13
C ILE A 130 -9.27 12.63 -5.65
N LYS A 131 -10.51 13.13 -5.72
CA LYS A 131 -10.89 14.46 -5.26
C LYS A 131 -11.85 14.34 -4.07
N PRO A 132 -11.36 14.43 -2.83
CA PRO A 132 -12.21 14.47 -1.66
C PRO A 132 -12.96 15.80 -1.58
N THR A 133 -14.30 15.75 -1.53
CA THR A 133 -15.12 16.95 -1.36
C THR A 133 -15.41 17.22 0.11
N SER A 134 -15.95 18.40 0.44
CA SER A 134 -16.27 18.79 1.82
C SER A 134 -17.28 17.87 2.52
N GLY A 135 -18.05 17.10 1.77
CA GLY A 135 -18.98 16.11 2.30
C GLY A 135 -18.40 14.71 2.51
N ALA A 136 -17.19 14.47 2.03
CA ALA A 136 -16.55 13.16 2.12
C ALA A 136 -16.09 12.85 3.54
N LYS A 137 -16.27 11.59 3.95
CA LYS A 137 -15.68 11.09 5.19
C LYS A 137 -14.31 10.49 4.89
N TYR A 138 -13.37 10.61 5.82
CA TYR A 138 -12.06 9.98 5.71
C TYR A 138 -12.14 8.46 5.45
N LYS A 139 -13.13 7.80 6.04
CA LYS A 139 -13.41 6.39 5.77
C LYS A 139 -13.61 6.12 4.27
N ASN A 140 -14.38 6.97 3.59
CA ASN A 140 -14.65 6.79 2.16
C ASN A 140 -13.36 6.89 1.31
N PHE A 141 -12.45 7.74 1.73
CA PHE A 141 -11.12 7.84 1.11
C PHE A 141 -10.32 6.55 1.29
N VAL A 142 -10.28 6.01 2.51
CA VAL A 142 -9.58 4.74 2.80
C VAL A 142 -10.22 3.59 2.02
N ASP A 143 -11.55 3.51 2.00
CA ASP A 143 -12.28 2.46 1.27
C ASP A 143 -11.93 2.49 -0.23
N ILE A 144 -11.82 3.67 -0.86
CA ILE A 144 -11.40 3.79 -2.27
C ILE A 144 -9.94 3.37 -2.45
N MET A 145 -9.04 3.77 -1.55
CA MET A 145 -7.64 3.33 -1.61
C MET A 145 -7.51 1.81 -1.55
N ASP A 146 -8.29 1.16 -0.69
CA ASP A 146 -8.34 -0.30 -0.59
C ASP A 146 -8.88 -0.93 -1.89
N GLU A 147 -9.91 -0.34 -2.50
CA GLU A 147 -10.44 -0.79 -3.78
C GLU A 147 -9.39 -0.71 -4.91
N LEU A 148 -8.59 0.36 -4.94
CA LEU A 148 -7.51 0.49 -5.92
C LEU A 148 -6.43 -0.58 -5.73
N LEU A 149 -6.07 -0.90 -4.48
CA LEU A 149 -5.14 -1.99 -4.18
C LEU A 149 -5.70 -3.35 -4.61
N ILE A 150 -6.95 -3.64 -4.30
CA ILE A 150 -7.63 -4.90 -4.65
C ILE A 150 -7.72 -5.07 -6.18
N THR A 151 -7.98 -3.99 -6.91
CA THR A 151 -8.05 -4.01 -8.38
C THR A 151 -6.68 -4.07 -9.06
N GLY A 152 -5.59 -4.03 -8.27
CA GLY A 152 -4.23 -4.17 -8.75
C GLY A 152 -3.78 -3.01 -9.63
N ILE A 153 -4.19 -1.80 -9.29
CA ILE A 153 -3.66 -0.58 -9.91
C ILE A 153 -2.30 -0.29 -9.30
N LYS A 154 -1.27 -0.28 -10.12
CA LYS A 154 0.12 -0.08 -9.68
C LYS A 154 0.52 1.39 -9.65
N THR A 155 -0.15 2.21 -10.47
CA THR A 155 0.10 3.65 -10.52
C THR A 155 -0.40 4.30 -9.24
N ALA A 156 0.46 5.03 -8.54
CA ALA A 156 0.07 5.79 -7.36
C ALA A 156 -1.05 6.77 -7.70
N PRO A 157 -2.20 6.75 -6.98
CA PRO A 157 -3.28 7.70 -7.25
C PRO A 157 -2.85 9.10 -6.88
N ALA A 158 -3.23 10.07 -7.70
CA ALA A 158 -3.05 11.48 -7.40
C ALA A 158 -4.21 11.96 -6.52
N ILE A 159 -3.90 12.74 -5.48
CA ILE A 159 -4.91 13.41 -4.66
C ILE A 159 -4.92 14.89 -5.03
N ASP A 160 -6.09 15.37 -5.40
CA ASP A 160 -6.33 16.78 -5.74
C ASP A 160 -7.52 17.31 -4.94
N ASP A 161 -7.25 17.81 -3.76
CA ASP A 161 -8.23 18.37 -2.83
C ASP A 161 -8.47 19.87 -3.03
N GLU A 162 -7.52 20.54 -3.69
CA GLU A 162 -7.57 21.99 -3.90
C GLU A 162 -8.32 22.39 -5.18
N ASN A 163 -8.23 21.57 -6.25
CA ASN A 163 -8.73 21.94 -7.59
C ASN A 163 -10.05 21.23 -7.95
N ILE A 164 -11.05 21.34 -7.06
CA ILE A 164 -12.40 20.89 -7.40
C ILE A 164 -13.06 21.99 -8.22
N LEU A 165 -13.38 21.69 -9.47
CA LEU A 165 -13.96 22.64 -10.41
C LEU A 165 -15.41 23.01 -10.04
N ASP A 166 -15.84 24.20 -10.48
CA ASP A 166 -17.20 24.68 -10.16
C ASP A 166 -18.29 23.81 -10.77
N ASN A 167 -18.06 23.24 -11.95
CA ASN A 167 -18.96 22.27 -12.60
C ASN A 167 -19.09 20.98 -11.77
N GLU A 168 -17.98 20.47 -11.22
CA GLU A 168 -17.98 19.28 -10.34
C GLU A 168 -18.77 19.56 -9.05
N LYS A 169 -18.55 20.75 -8.45
CA LYS A 169 -19.29 21.19 -7.25
C LYS A 169 -20.78 21.36 -7.54
N ALA A 170 -21.11 21.96 -8.69
CA ALA A 170 -22.50 22.17 -9.10
C ALA A 170 -23.22 20.82 -9.28
N PHE A 171 -22.57 19.87 -9.98
CA PHE A 171 -23.09 18.53 -10.17
C PHE A 171 -23.31 17.81 -8.83
N MET A 172 -22.30 17.81 -7.95
CA MET A 172 -22.40 17.18 -6.63
C MET A 172 -23.50 17.80 -5.76
N LYS A 173 -23.71 19.14 -5.83
CA LYS A 173 -24.81 19.82 -5.16
C LYS A 173 -26.18 19.43 -5.72
N GLN A 174 -26.31 19.39 -7.04
CA GLN A 174 -27.56 19.01 -7.71
C GLN A 174 -27.99 17.60 -7.32
N GLN A 175 -27.02 16.71 -7.11
CA GLN A 175 -27.26 15.32 -6.71
C GLN A 175 -27.35 15.13 -5.19
N GLY A 176 -27.15 16.16 -4.40
CA GLY A 176 -27.25 16.13 -2.94
C GLY A 176 -26.15 15.32 -2.25
N ILE A 177 -24.97 15.21 -2.89
CA ILE A 177 -23.83 14.41 -2.39
C ILE A 177 -22.60 15.27 -2.05
N LEU A 178 -22.71 16.59 -2.11
CA LEU A 178 -21.65 17.51 -1.68
C LEU A 178 -21.64 17.70 -0.15
#